data_38fff066fd086c614bb20a66e7d178e2
#
_entry.id   38fff066fd086c614bb20a66e7d178e2
#
_cell.length_a   1.000
_cell.length_b   1.000
_cell.length_c   1.000
_cell.angle_alpha   90.00
_cell.angle_beta   90.00
_cell.angle_gamma   90.00
#
_symmetry.space_group_name_H-M   'P 1'
#
loop_
_entity.id
_entity.type
_entity.pdbx_description
1 polymer ?
#
loop_
_entity_poly.entity_id
_entity_poly.type
_entity_poly.pdbx_seq_one_letter_code
_entity_poly.pdbx_strand_id
1 'polypeptide(L)'
;MLVFVSHATADAELVDAITRQMTALGIETYLAEHDQKAGASLAAKVKQNILRSDLVIAVLTSAGFESRYVSWELGVAHGAGRLVIPLVEQPLSGRDLGPLAGLEYIPFSRHFPHEALPALTDRVFALQKAQGAEFNRQQKAQQDRAMAVAALAIAAILLFSGSSSS
;
A
#
# COMPACT_ATOMS: atom_id res chain seq x y z
N MET A 1 8.01 5.50 1.26
CA MET A 1 6.72 4.78 1.23
C MET A 1 5.64 5.77 0.88
N LEU A 2 4.85 5.47 -0.15
CA LEU A 2 3.72 6.28 -0.60
C LEU A 2 2.40 5.58 -0.18
N VAL A 3 1.54 6.30 0.52
CA VAL A 3 0.24 5.81 0.98
C VAL A 3 -0.88 6.56 0.27
N PHE A 4 -1.75 5.83 -0.40
CA PHE A 4 -2.98 6.38 -0.97
C PHE A 4 -4.08 6.37 0.10
N VAL A 5 -4.79 7.49 0.30
CA VAL A 5 -5.91 7.57 1.25
C VAL A 5 -7.21 7.72 0.48
N SER A 6 -7.97 6.62 0.42
CA SER A 6 -9.31 6.57 -0.17
C SER A 6 -10.35 7.02 0.84
N HIS A 7 -11.16 8.02 0.50
CA HIS A 7 -12.13 8.63 1.41
C HIS A 7 -13.26 9.32 0.65
N ALA A 8 -14.39 9.55 1.30
CA ALA A 8 -15.44 10.42 0.76
C ALA A 8 -15.09 11.89 1.02
N THR A 9 -15.51 12.77 0.14
CA THR A 9 -15.29 14.23 0.28
C THR A 9 -15.83 14.78 1.62
N ALA A 10 -16.90 14.19 2.15
CA ALA A 10 -17.46 14.57 3.44
C ALA A 10 -16.55 14.25 4.65
N ASP A 11 -15.50 13.46 4.45
CA ASP A 11 -14.57 13.02 5.50
C ASP A 11 -13.23 13.78 5.50
N ALA A 12 -13.14 14.89 4.78
CA ALA A 12 -11.90 15.64 4.58
C ALA A 12 -11.19 16.03 5.90
N GLU A 13 -11.93 16.50 6.91
CA GLU A 13 -11.36 16.86 8.22
C GLU A 13 -10.74 15.66 8.95
N LEU A 14 -11.41 14.51 8.89
CA LEU A 14 -10.91 13.26 9.47
C LEU A 14 -9.62 12.82 8.75
N VAL A 15 -9.63 12.90 7.45
CA VAL A 15 -8.48 12.50 6.60
C VAL A 15 -7.29 13.41 6.82
N ASP A 16 -7.52 14.70 7.08
CA ASP A 16 -6.46 15.66 7.39
C ASP A 16 -5.67 15.26 8.66
N ALA A 17 -6.36 14.76 9.70
CA ALA A 17 -5.70 14.24 10.89
C ALA A 17 -4.82 13.02 10.59
N ILE A 18 -5.31 12.08 9.77
CA ILE A 18 -4.55 10.90 9.34
C ILE A 18 -3.31 11.33 8.53
N THR A 19 -3.49 12.25 7.60
CA THR A 19 -2.42 12.74 6.72
C THR A 19 -1.32 13.43 7.51
N ARG A 20 -1.68 14.28 8.47
CA ARG A 20 -0.71 14.93 9.36
C ARG A 20 0.10 13.90 10.16
N GLN A 21 -0.55 12.88 10.69
CA GLN A 21 0.14 11.81 11.42
C GLN A 21 1.13 11.06 10.50
N MET A 22 0.72 10.69 9.29
CA MET A 22 1.58 10.00 8.34
C MET A 22 2.78 10.88 7.94
N THR A 23 2.55 12.17 7.70
CA THR A 23 3.61 13.14 7.38
C THR A 23 4.61 13.29 8.53
N ALA A 24 4.13 13.34 9.78
CA ALA A 24 5.00 13.42 10.96
C ALA A 24 5.91 12.18 11.10
N LEU A 25 5.50 11.05 10.54
CA LEU A 25 6.27 9.80 10.48
C LEU A 25 7.16 9.67 9.24
N GLY A 26 7.24 10.71 8.39
CA GLY A 26 8.00 10.69 7.16
C GLY A 26 7.37 9.85 6.04
N ILE A 27 6.07 9.58 6.13
CA ILE A 27 5.30 8.82 5.15
C ILE A 27 4.60 9.79 4.20
N GLU A 28 4.86 9.65 2.91
CA GLU A 28 4.19 10.43 1.88
C GLU A 28 2.77 9.92 1.68
N THR A 29 1.80 10.84 1.64
CA THR A 29 0.39 10.51 1.40
C THR A 29 -0.12 11.16 0.13
N TYR A 30 -0.97 10.45 -0.60
CA TYR A 30 -1.74 10.98 -1.73
C TYR A 30 -3.22 10.94 -1.41
N LEU A 31 -3.87 12.08 -1.50
CA LEU A 31 -5.33 12.24 -1.38
C LEU A 31 -5.91 12.41 -2.78
N ALA A 32 -6.91 11.62 -3.13
CA ALA A 32 -7.65 11.84 -4.36
C ALA A 32 -8.58 13.06 -4.19
N GLU A 33 -8.39 14.08 -5.02
CA GLU A 33 -9.35 15.18 -5.11
C GLU A 33 -10.55 14.69 -5.93
N HIS A 34 -11.68 14.49 -5.27
CA HIS A 34 -12.94 14.09 -5.92
C HIS A 34 -13.68 15.32 -6.48
N ASP A 35 -13.03 16.06 -7.37
CA ASP A 35 -13.70 17.17 -8.07
C ASP A 35 -14.66 16.59 -9.13
N GLN A 36 -15.94 16.88 -8.99
CA GLN A 36 -17.00 16.44 -9.92
C GLN A 36 -16.83 16.96 -11.36
N LYS A 37 -15.94 17.93 -11.58
CA LYS A 37 -15.63 18.49 -12.90
C LYS A 37 -14.49 17.77 -13.62
N ALA A 38 -13.84 16.83 -12.97
CA ALA A 38 -12.70 16.14 -13.54
C ALA A 38 -13.17 14.94 -14.39
N GLY A 39 -12.98 15.05 -15.69
CA GLY A 39 -13.30 14.00 -16.67
C GLY A 39 -12.35 12.79 -16.61
N ALA A 40 -12.27 12.05 -17.72
CA ALA A 40 -11.46 10.82 -17.86
C ALA A 40 -9.99 10.95 -17.39
N SER A 41 -9.42 12.17 -17.40
CA SER A 41 -8.06 12.45 -16.94
C SER A 41 -7.90 12.28 -15.43
N LEU A 42 -8.92 12.59 -14.60
CA LEU A 42 -8.85 12.41 -13.15
C LEU A 42 -8.86 10.93 -12.77
N ALA A 43 -9.77 10.15 -13.34
CA ALA A 43 -9.84 8.71 -13.08
C ALA A 43 -8.51 8.01 -13.44
N ALA A 44 -7.88 8.38 -14.56
CA ALA A 44 -6.57 7.88 -14.95
C ALA A 44 -5.48 8.27 -13.95
N LYS A 45 -5.47 9.54 -13.50
CA LYS A 45 -4.52 10.04 -12.50
C LYS A 45 -4.69 9.32 -11.16
N VAL A 46 -5.91 9.17 -10.67
CA VAL A 46 -6.22 8.46 -9.41
C VAL A 46 -5.77 7.01 -9.51
N LYS A 47 -6.15 6.30 -10.58
CA LYS A 47 -5.71 4.93 -10.84
C LYS A 47 -4.19 4.82 -10.84
N GLN A 48 -3.47 5.72 -11.50
CA GLN A 48 -2.02 5.71 -11.54
C GLN A 48 -1.41 5.88 -10.15
N ASN A 49 -1.97 6.76 -9.31
CA ASN A 49 -1.48 6.96 -7.94
C ASN A 49 -1.76 5.75 -7.05
N ILE A 50 -2.92 5.09 -7.17
CA ILE A 50 -3.19 3.81 -6.49
C ILE A 50 -2.14 2.77 -6.90
N LEU A 51 -1.86 2.64 -8.20
CA LEU A 51 -0.88 1.68 -8.72
C LEU A 51 0.57 1.97 -8.29
N ARG A 52 0.90 3.22 -8.01
CA ARG A 52 2.23 3.61 -7.51
C ARG A 52 2.37 3.53 -6.00
N SER A 53 1.25 3.51 -5.27
CA SER A 53 1.26 3.46 -3.82
C SER A 53 1.68 2.10 -3.29
N ASP A 54 2.40 2.10 -2.19
CA ASP A 54 2.80 0.90 -1.47
C ASP A 54 1.64 0.32 -0.66
N LEU A 55 0.70 1.18 -0.24
CA LEU A 55 -0.40 0.88 0.64
C LEU A 55 -1.60 1.80 0.34
N VAL A 56 -2.80 1.31 0.55
CA VAL A 56 -4.05 2.08 0.54
C VAL A 56 -4.66 2.08 1.94
N ILE A 57 -4.96 3.25 2.47
CA ILE A 57 -5.82 3.41 3.66
C ILE A 57 -7.22 3.72 3.16
N ALA A 58 -8.20 2.92 3.55
CA ALA A 58 -9.60 3.11 3.19
C ALA A 58 -10.39 3.66 4.38
N VAL A 59 -10.84 4.90 4.30
CA VAL A 59 -11.66 5.54 5.36
C VAL A 59 -13.14 5.25 5.08
N LEU A 60 -13.70 4.32 5.87
CA LEU A 60 -15.04 3.79 5.69
C LEU A 60 -15.99 4.33 6.77
N THR A 61 -16.51 5.51 6.52
CA THR A 61 -17.64 6.12 7.22
C THR A 61 -18.95 5.77 6.50
N SER A 62 -20.10 6.22 6.98
CA SER A 62 -21.35 6.12 6.22
C SER A 62 -21.22 6.72 4.82
N ALA A 63 -20.60 7.92 4.72
CA ALA A 63 -20.34 8.58 3.44
C ALA A 63 -19.35 7.79 2.57
N GLY A 64 -18.31 7.20 3.18
CA GLY A 64 -17.33 6.36 2.50
C GLY A 64 -17.95 5.11 1.90
N PHE A 65 -18.84 4.44 2.62
CA PHE A 65 -19.58 3.27 2.13
C PHE A 65 -20.52 3.59 0.97
N GLU A 66 -21.14 4.75 0.96
CA GLU A 66 -22.04 5.19 -0.09
C GLU A 66 -21.31 5.80 -1.29
N SER A 67 -20.02 6.08 -1.15
CA SER A 67 -19.21 6.71 -2.19
C SER A 67 -18.87 5.75 -3.33
N ARG A 68 -19.35 6.09 -4.53
CA ARG A 68 -18.97 5.37 -5.76
C ARG A 68 -17.47 5.49 -6.06
N TYR A 69 -16.86 6.62 -5.69
CA TYR A 69 -15.43 6.84 -5.87
C TYR A 69 -14.62 5.93 -4.98
N VAL A 70 -14.93 5.88 -3.68
CA VAL A 70 -14.28 4.95 -2.73
C VAL A 70 -14.42 3.50 -3.21
N SER A 71 -15.63 3.08 -3.59
CA SER A 71 -15.87 1.72 -4.11
C SER A 71 -15.02 1.42 -5.35
N TRP A 72 -14.91 2.36 -6.27
CA TRP A 72 -14.10 2.22 -7.47
C TRP A 72 -12.59 2.16 -7.14
N GLU A 73 -12.10 3.04 -6.27
CA GLU A 73 -10.70 3.08 -5.83
C GLU A 73 -10.28 1.77 -5.16
N LEU A 74 -11.14 1.24 -4.28
CA LEU A 74 -10.91 -0.04 -3.63
C LEU A 74 -10.93 -1.20 -4.62
N GLY A 75 -11.80 -1.16 -5.63
CA GLY A 75 -11.80 -2.12 -6.73
C GLY A 75 -10.49 -2.10 -7.52
N VAL A 76 -9.96 -0.90 -7.81
CA VAL A 76 -8.65 -0.73 -8.47
C VAL A 76 -7.52 -1.26 -7.59
N ALA A 77 -7.51 -0.91 -6.30
CA ALA A 77 -6.50 -1.35 -5.34
C ALA A 77 -6.48 -2.88 -5.21
N HIS A 78 -7.65 -3.48 -5.03
CA HIS A 78 -7.81 -4.93 -4.92
C HIS A 78 -7.36 -5.65 -6.19
N GLY A 79 -7.83 -5.20 -7.36
CA GLY A 79 -7.46 -5.78 -8.65
C GLY A 79 -5.96 -5.66 -8.99
N ALA A 80 -5.28 -4.68 -8.38
CA ALA A 80 -3.84 -4.50 -8.50
C ALA A 80 -3.03 -5.22 -7.41
N GLY A 81 -3.67 -5.96 -6.51
CA GLY A 81 -3.01 -6.64 -5.39
C GLY A 81 -2.37 -5.68 -4.38
N ARG A 82 -2.89 -4.44 -4.27
CA ARG A 82 -2.39 -3.48 -3.29
C ARG A 82 -2.86 -3.86 -1.89
N LEU A 83 -1.98 -3.65 -0.91
CA LEU A 83 -2.36 -3.80 0.49
C LEU A 83 -3.37 -2.71 0.85
N VAL A 84 -4.43 -3.09 1.56
CA VAL A 84 -5.45 -2.16 2.02
C VAL A 84 -5.60 -2.28 3.53
N ILE A 85 -5.56 -1.15 4.24
CA ILE A 85 -5.91 -1.05 5.66
C ILE A 85 -7.26 -0.34 5.75
N PRO A 86 -8.36 -1.03 6.07
CA PRO A 86 -9.64 -0.39 6.30
C PRO A 86 -9.66 0.28 7.68
N LEU A 87 -10.03 1.57 7.72
CA LEU A 87 -10.46 2.28 8.93
C LEU A 87 -11.98 2.35 8.90
N VAL A 88 -12.66 1.66 9.82
CA VAL A 88 -14.11 1.53 9.81
C VAL A 88 -14.72 2.26 10.99
N GLU A 89 -15.64 3.19 10.71
CA GLU A 89 -16.38 3.90 11.75
C GLU A 89 -17.20 2.93 12.60
N GLN A 90 -17.10 3.00 13.93
CA GLN A 90 -17.65 2.01 14.86
C GLN A 90 -19.13 1.65 14.66
N PRO A 91 -20.06 2.56 14.35
CA PRO A 91 -21.45 2.19 14.05
C PRO A 91 -21.60 1.26 12.84
N LEU A 92 -20.56 1.18 12.00
CA LEU A 92 -20.53 0.38 10.78
C LEU A 92 -19.72 -0.91 10.96
N SER A 93 -19.12 -1.10 12.12
CA SER A 93 -18.37 -2.32 12.45
C SER A 93 -19.32 -3.53 12.38
N GLY A 94 -18.96 -4.52 11.58
CA GLY A 94 -19.80 -5.69 11.33
C GLY A 94 -20.66 -5.63 10.08
N ARG A 95 -20.65 -4.50 9.32
CA ARG A 95 -21.23 -4.48 7.97
C ARG A 95 -20.42 -5.32 7.00
N ASP A 96 -21.08 -5.77 5.96
CA ASP A 96 -20.39 -6.37 4.81
C ASP A 96 -19.49 -5.32 4.15
N LEU A 97 -18.18 -5.55 4.20
CA LEU A 97 -17.17 -4.68 3.63
C LEU A 97 -16.96 -4.92 2.12
N GLY A 98 -17.80 -5.75 1.49
CA GLY A 98 -17.72 -6.03 0.06
C GLY A 98 -16.32 -6.55 -0.35
N PRO A 99 -15.59 -5.85 -1.24
CA PRO A 99 -14.25 -6.29 -1.67
C PRO A 99 -13.21 -6.41 -0.55
N LEU A 100 -13.49 -5.82 0.62
CA LEU A 100 -12.63 -5.86 1.79
C LEU A 100 -13.08 -6.93 2.81
N ALA A 101 -14.08 -7.74 2.46
CA ALA A 101 -14.55 -8.84 3.30
C ALA A 101 -13.39 -9.78 3.64
N GLY A 102 -13.24 -10.08 4.93
CA GLY A 102 -12.14 -10.93 5.42
C GLY A 102 -10.83 -10.19 5.73
N LEU A 103 -10.72 -8.90 5.43
CA LEU A 103 -9.59 -8.10 5.91
C LEU A 103 -9.83 -7.66 7.36
N GLU A 104 -8.75 -7.70 8.15
CA GLU A 104 -8.75 -7.06 9.45
C GLU A 104 -8.83 -5.54 9.27
N TYR A 105 -9.75 -4.90 9.96
CA TYR A 105 -9.92 -3.45 9.92
C TYR A 105 -9.59 -2.82 11.28
N ILE A 106 -9.32 -1.53 11.28
CA ILE A 106 -9.11 -0.74 12.47
C ILE A 106 -10.41 0.04 12.74
N PRO A 107 -11.13 -0.25 13.82
CA PRO A 107 -12.32 0.52 14.18
C PRO A 107 -11.91 1.91 14.68
N PHE A 108 -12.70 2.93 14.36
CA PHE A 108 -12.50 4.26 14.88
C PHE A 108 -13.83 4.94 15.26
N SER A 109 -13.74 5.91 16.15
CA SER A 109 -14.85 6.81 16.50
C SER A 109 -14.70 8.13 15.76
N ARG A 110 -15.76 8.63 15.10
CA ARG A 110 -15.75 9.95 14.48
C ARG A 110 -15.47 11.09 15.48
N HIS A 111 -15.90 10.92 16.72
CA HIS A 111 -15.68 11.90 17.79
C HIS A 111 -14.24 11.88 18.32
N PHE A 112 -13.57 10.74 18.23
CA PHE A 112 -12.21 10.53 18.75
C PHE A 112 -11.33 9.80 17.72
N PRO A 113 -11.14 10.37 16.50
CA PRO A 113 -10.42 9.69 15.42
C PRO A 113 -8.95 9.45 15.78
N HIS A 114 -8.37 10.24 16.66
CA HIS A 114 -6.99 10.12 17.10
C HIS A 114 -6.71 8.81 17.87
N GLU A 115 -7.73 8.18 18.45
CA GLU A 115 -7.57 6.89 19.14
C GLU A 115 -7.19 5.75 18.22
N ALA A 116 -7.53 5.83 16.93
CA ALA A 116 -7.15 4.84 15.93
C ALA A 116 -5.73 5.04 15.37
N LEU A 117 -5.13 6.22 15.56
CA LEU A 117 -3.83 6.56 14.97
C LEU A 117 -2.68 5.67 15.45
N PRO A 118 -2.58 5.27 16.73
CA PRO A 118 -1.54 4.33 17.17
C PRO A 118 -1.65 2.99 16.44
N ALA A 119 -2.83 2.38 16.40
CA ALA A 119 -3.04 1.11 15.72
C ALA A 119 -2.76 1.20 14.21
N LEU A 120 -3.14 2.30 13.57
CA LEU A 120 -2.82 2.58 12.18
C LEU A 120 -1.30 2.69 11.96
N THR A 121 -0.63 3.44 12.82
CA THR A 121 0.82 3.65 12.80
C THR A 121 1.57 2.32 12.92
N ASP A 122 1.21 1.50 13.90
CA ASP A 122 1.82 0.19 14.13
C ASP A 122 1.65 -0.72 12.91
N ARG A 123 0.46 -0.71 12.31
CA ARG A 123 0.16 -1.52 11.12
C ARG A 123 1.00 -1.07 9.91
N VAL A 124 1.09 0.24 9.69
CA VAL A 124 1.90 0.82 8.60
C VAL A 124 3.38 0.49 8.78
N PHE A 125 3.94 0.63 9.99
CA PHE A 125 5.33 0.28 10.26
C PHE A 125 5.61 -1.22 10.13
N ALA A 126 4.69 -2.07 10.57
CA ALA A 126 4.83 -3.51 10.40
C ALA A 126 4.94 -3.90 8.92
N LEU A 127 4.10 -3.29 8.07
CA LEU A 127 4.14 -3.49 6.62
C LEU A 127 5.41 -2.94 5.99
N GLN A 128 5.85 -1.75 6.36
CA GLN A 128 7.09 -1.16 5.89
C GLN A 128 8.31 -2.04 6.23
N LYS A 129 8.37 -2.56 7.45
CA LYS A 129 9.42 -3.49 7.89
C LYS A 129 9.40 -4.80 7.10
N ALA A 130 8.21 -5.36 6.85
CA ALA A 130 8.06 -6.58 6.08
C ALA A 130 8.54 -6.41 4.63
N GLN A 131 8.16 -5.31 3.98
CA GLN A 131 8.62 -4.97 2.62
C GLN A 131 10.14 -4.81 2.56
N GLY A 132 10.73 -4.09 3.52
CA GLY A 132 12.17 -3.91 3.60
C GLY A 132 12.93 -5.24 3.80
N ALA A 133 12.40 -6.14 4.63
CA ALA A 133 12.99 -7.47 4.84
C ALA A 133 12.92 -8.33 3.57
N GLU A 134 11.83 -8.26 2.83
CA GLU A 134 11.66 -8.99 1.58
C GLU A 134 12.59 -8.47 0.47
N PHE A 135 12.71 -7.15 0.33
CA PHE A 135 13.66 -6.53 -0.59
C PHE A 135 15.10 -6.97 -0.32
N ASN A 136 15.53 -6.97 0.94
CA ASN A 136 16.86 -7.39 1.34
C ASN A 136 17.10 -8.90 1.05
N ARG A 137 16.10 -9.76 1.25
CA ARG A 137 16.18 -11.18 0.89
C ARG A 137 16.34 -11.38 -0.61
N GLN A 138 15.58 -10.64 -1.41
CA GLN A 138 15.66 -10.72 -2.87
C GLN A 138 17.02 -10.25 -3.39
N GLN A 139 17.55 -9.14 -2.86
CA GLN A 139 18.90 -8.66 -3.21
C GLN A 139 19.97 -9.70 -2.88
N LYS A 140 19.91 -10.26 -1.67
CA LYS A 140 20.88 -11.31 -1.26
C LYS A 140 20.80 -12.53 -2.17
N ALA A 141 19.59 -13.02 -2.48
CA ALA A 141 19.40 -14.15 -3.38
C ALA A 141 19.91 -13.87 -4.81
N GLN A 142 19.75 -12.64 -5.30
CA GLN A 142 20.31 -12.21 -6.59
C GLN A 142 21.85 -12.20 -6.56
N GLN A 143 22.43 -11.67 -5.50
CA GLN A 143 23.89 -11.63 -5.32
C GLN A 143 24.48 -13.03 -5.22
N ASP A 144 23.87 -13.93 -4.44
CA ASP A 144 24.29 -15.31 -4.31
C ASP A 144 24.23 -16.06 -5.65
N ARG A 145 23.19 -15.84 -6.45
CA ARG A 145 23.05 -16.39 -7.81
C ARG A 145 24.13 -15.85 -8.75
N ALA A 146 24.39 -14.55 -8.72
CA ALA A 146 25.45 -13.96 -9.55
C ALA A 146 26.83 -14.50 -9.19
N MET A 147 27.13 -14.66 -7.92
CA MET A 147 28.38 -15.28 -7.45
C MET A 147 28.49 -16.73 -7.88
N ALA A 148 27.42 -17.52 -7.80
CA ALA A 148 27.43 -18.91 -8.24
C ALA A 148 27.70 -19.03 -9.76
N VAL A 149 27.08 -18.18 -10.56
CA VAL A 149 27.32 -18.13 -12.02
C VAL A 149 28.74 -17.72 -12.33
N ALA A 150 29.30 -16.73 -11.64
CA ALA A 150 30.69 -16.32 -11.81
C ALA A 150 31.66 -17.44 -11.44
N ALA A 151 31.41 -18.15 -10.35
CA ALA A 151 32.26 -19.30 -9.92
C ALA A 151 32.23 -20.43 -10.94
N LEU A 152 31.04 -20.74 -11.53
CA LEU A 152 30.91 -21.74 -12.59
C LEU A 152 31.67 -21.35 -13.86
N ALA A 153 31.59 -20.07 -14.25
CA ALA A 153 32.32 -19.55 -15.40
C ALA A 153 33.82 -19.65 -15.22
N ILE A 154 34.34 -19.29 -14.05
CA ILE A 154 35.79 -19.43 -13.72
C ILE A 154 36.21 -20.91 -13.74
N ALA A 155 35.42 -21.79 -13.16
CA ALA A 155 35.71 -23.24 -13.19
C ALA A 155 35.75 -23.80 -14.61
N ALA A 156 34.84 -23.40 -15.47
CA ALA A 156 34.83 -23.79 -16.88
C ALA A 156 36.07 -23.30 -17.61
N ILE A 157 36.51 -22.06 -17.42
CA ILE A 157 37.72 -21.51 -18.03
C ILE A 157 38.94 -22.30 -17.59
N LEU A 158 39.08 -22.63 -16.31
CA LEU A 158 40.19 -23.40 -15.78
C LEU A 158 40.27 -24.84 -16.34
N LEU A 159 39.11 -25.48 -16.52
CA LEU A 159 39.03 -26.82 -17.14
C LEU A 159 39.43 -26.81 -18.62
N PHE A 160 39.02 -25.80 -19.38
CA PHE A 160 39.36 -25.69 -20.80
C PHE A 160 40.81 -25.25 -21.04
N SER A 161 41.41 -24.44 -20.16
CA SER A 161 42.82 -24.03 -20.25
C SER A 161 43.80 -25.13 -19.87
N GLY A 162 43.40 -26.08 -19.02
CA GLY A 162 44.21 -27.22 -18.65
C GLY A 162 44.34 -28.35 -19.70
N SER A 163 43.43 -28.37 -20.72
CA SER A 163 43.42 -29.43 -21.74
C SER A 163 44.24 -29.10 -23.01
N SER A 164 44.91 -27.93 -23.07
CA SER A 164 45.68 -27.48 -24.24
C SER A 164 47.18 -27.72 -24.10
N SER A 165 47.64 -28.49 -23.09
CA SER A 165 49.07 -28.78 -22.87
C SER A 165 49.33 -30.29 -22.93
N SER A 166 49.09 -30.88 -24.11
CA SER A 166 49.61 -32.23 -24.43
C SER A 166 49.85 -32.31 -25.93
#